data_2382d23fdb100e4204f7462f403dce9e
#
_entry.id   2382d23fdb100e4204f7462f403dce9e
#
_cell.length_a   1.000
_cell.length_b   1.000
_cell.length_c   1.000
_cell.angle_alpha   90.00
_cell.angle_beta   90.00
_cell.angle_gamma   90.00
#
_symmetry.space_group_name_H-M   'P 1'
#
loop_
_entity.id
_entity.type
_entity.pdbx_description
1 polymer ?
#
loop_
_entity_poly.entity_id
_entity_poly.type
_entity_poly.pdbx_seq_one_letter_code
_entity_poly.pdbx_strand_id
1 'polypeptide(L)'
;MNLIEKGKTDFEFEDERGLICQISHGDIAQVNYVFSKKGAVRGKFHYHKRAKEQFYVISGKLKLEVFKGDTREEYVFTTGNVFLIPPLVRHNFIYLEDTLLVSTYDRCVETGENEKDIFND
;
A
#
# COMPACT_ATOMS: atom_id res chain seq x y z
N MET A 1 9.45 16.93 -4.36
CA MET A 1 8.49 16.13 -5.11
C MET A 1 8.41 14.75 -4.48
N ASN A 2 7.21 14.28 -4.22
CA ASN A 2 7.04 13.01 -3.53
C ASN A 2 6.87 11.86 -4.51
N LEU A 3 7.53 10.74 -4.21
CA LEU A 3 7.41 9.51 -5.01
C LEU A 3 6.06 8.83 -4.79
N ILE A 4 5.42 9.10 -3.67
CA ILE A 4 4.11 8.53 -3.35
C ILE A 4 3.10 9.64 -3.11
N GLU A 5 1.82 9.27 -3.09
CA GLU A 5 0.75 10.21 -2.74
C GLU A 5 0.19 9.82 -1.39
N LYS A 6 0.06 10.78 -0.50
CA LYS A 6 -0.65 10.61 0.77
C LYS A 6 -2.10 11.00 0.55
N GLY A 7 -3.00 10.23 1.11
CA GLY A 7 -4.41 10.43 0.88
C GLY A 7 -5.24 10.32 2.13
N LYS A 8 -6.53 10.29 1.91
CA LYS A 8 -7.54 10.11 2.94
C LYS A 8 -8.48 9.01 2.48
N THR A 9 -9.25 8.47 3.42
CA THR A 9 -10.38 7.64 3.05
C THR A 9 -11.39 8.48 2.27
N ASP A 10 -12.16 7.83 1.41
CA ASP A 10 -13.14 8.52 0.57
C ASP A 10 -14.28 9.09 1.41
N PHE A 11 -14.61 8.41 2.50
CA PHE A 11 -15.79 8.73 3.29
C PHE A 11 -15.68 8.02 4.64
N GLU A 12 -16.08 8.72 5.70
CA GLU A 12 -16.19 8.16 7.04
C GLU A 12 -17.50 8.59 7.68
N PHE A 13 -18.12 7.65 8.38
CA PHE A 13 -19.33 7.93 9.16
C PHE A 13 -19.21 7.22 10.50
N GLU A 14 -19.37 7.97 11.56
CA GLU A 14 -19.26 7.43 12.92
C GLU A 14 -20.50 7.80 13.74
N ASP A 15 -21.01 6.84 14.50
CA ASP A 15 -22.09 7.05 15.47
C ASP A 15 -21.86 6.12 16.68
N GLU A 16 -22.85 5.99 17.57
CA GLU A 16 -22.70 5.15 18.76
C GLU A 16 -22.51 3.67 18.46
N ARG A 17 -22.82 3.22 17.24
CA ARG A 17 -22.61 1.83 16.84
C ARG A 17 -21.18 1.56 16.37
N GLY A 18 -20.41 2.60 16.00
CA GLY A 18 -19.06 2.45 15.50
C GLY A 18 -18.81 3.27 14.26
N LEU A 19 -17.92 2.80 13.42
CA LEU A 19 -17.38 3.55 12.28
C LEU A 19 -17.57 2.78 10.99
N ILE A 20 -18.03 3.49 9.97
CA ILE A 20 -17.98 3.01 8.58
C ILE A 20 -16.93 3.85 7.86
N CYS A 21 -16.00 3.19 7.21
CA CYS A 21 -14.92 3.87 6.51
C CYS A 21 -14.84 3.32 5.09
N GLN A 22 -15.09 4.19 4.11
CA GLN A 22 -14.92 3.81 2.72
C GLN A 22 -13.48 4.09 2.31
N ILE A 23 -12.73 3.03 2.12
CA ILE A 23 -11.30 3.11 1.87
C ILE A 23 -10.99 3.54 0.44
N SER A 24 -11.75 3.01 -0.52
CA SER A 24 -11.46 3.23 -1.93
C SER A 24 -12.71 2.97 -2.78
N HIS A 25 -12.73 3.49 -3.98
CA HIS A 25 -13.76 3.21 -4.97
C HIS A 25 -13.18 3.37 -6.38
N GLY A 26 -13.94 2.94 -7.38
CA GLY A 26 -13.54 3.09 -8.78
C GLY A 26 -12.95 1.81 -9.35
N ASP A 27 -11.96 1.95 -10.21
CA ASP A 27 -11.38 0.82 -10.92
C ASP A 27 -10.43 0.05 -10.01
N ILE A 28 -10.99 -0.98 -9.37
CA ILE A 28 -10.24 -1.87 -8.48
C ILE A 28 -10.30 -3.26 -9.08
N ALA A 29 -9.13 -3.79 -9.45
CA ALA A 29 -9.03 -5.11 -10.06
C ALA A 29 -8.56 -6.17 -9.05
N GLN A 30 -7.89 -5.76 -7.99
CA GLN A 30 -7.37 -6.69 -6.98
C GLN A 30 -7.40 -6.05 -5.62
N VAL A 31 -7.82 -6.81 -4.60
CA VAL A 31 -7.83 -6.35 -3.21
C VAL A 31 -7.12 -7.41 -2.37
N ASN A 32 -6.18 -6.97 -1.57
CA ASN A 32 -5.51 -7.83 -0.61
C ASN A 32 -5.67 -7.27 0.79
N TYR A 33 -5.84 -8.13 1.79
CA TYR A 33 -5.50 -7.71 3.12
C TYR A 33 -4.17 -8.38 3.48
N VAL A 34 -3.33 -7.69 4.22
CA VAL A 34 -2.01 -8.19 4.57
C VAL A 34 -1.81 -8.02 6.07
N PHE A 35 -1.57 -9.12 6.75
CA PHE A 35 -1.14 -9.08 8.14
C PHE A 35 0.36 -9.37 8.19
N SER A 36 1.11 -8.54 8.91
CA SER A 36 2.56 -8.72 9.06
C SER A 36 2.95 -8.53 10.51
N LYS A 37 3.79 -9.41 10.98
CA LYS A 37 4.29 -9.32 12.36
C LYS A 37 5.38 -8.28 12.47
N LYS A 38 5.50 -7.70 13.65
CA LYS A 38 6.58 -6.77 13.97
C LYS A 38 7.93 -7.35 13.55
N GLY A 39 8.72 -6.55 12.85
CA GLY A 39 10.02 -6.94 12.33
C GLY A 39 10.01 -7.58 10.96
N ALA A 40 8.85 -7.92 10.43
CA ALA A 40 8.76 -8.48 9.09
C ALA A 40 9.13 -7.43 8.04
N VAL A 41 9.67 -7.89 6.93
CA VAL A 41 10.03 -7.06 5.80
C VAL A 41 9.36 -7.64 4.57
N ARG A 42 8.68 -6.81 3.80
CA ARG A 42 8.04 -7.23 2.55
C ARG A 42 8.36 -6.27 1.43
N GLY A 43 8.31 -6.78 0.21
CA GLY A 43 8.50 -5.99 -1.00
C GLY A 43 9.92 -6.03 -1.53
N LYS A 44 10.91 -5.86 -0.68
CA LYS A 44 12.33 -5.91 -1.06
C LYS A 44 12.62 -5.09 -2.31
N PHE A 45 12.02 -3.89 -2.37
CA PHE A 45 12.20 -2.94 -3.46
C PHE A 45 11.72 -3.43 -4.82
N HIS A 46 10.69 -4.27 -4.83
CA HIS A 46 10.03 -4.58 -6.09
C HIS A 46 9.20 -3.39 -6.57
N TYR A 47 8.80 -3.41 -7.81
CA TYR A 47 7.97 -2.36 -8.41
C TYR A 47 6.97 -2.97 -9.39
N HIS A 48 5.96 -2.17 -9.71
CA HIS A 48 4.96 -2.53 -10.71
C HIS A 48 5.16 -1.60 -11.91
N LYS A 49 5.01 -2.13 -13.12
CA LYS A 49 5.17 -1.31 -14.32
C LYS A 49 3.89 -0.59 -14.70
N ARG A 50 2.75 -1.18 -14.40
CA ARG A 50 1.45 -0.63 -14.81
C ARG A 50 0.52 -0.34 -13.66
N ALA A 51 0.54 -1.15 -12.63
CA ALA A 51 -0.39 -1.03 -11.52
C ALA A 51 -0.01 0.10 -10.59
N LYS A 52 -0.99 0.86 -10.15
CA LYS A 52 -0.85 1.70 -8.97
C LYS A 52 -1.53 1.00 -7.82
N GLU A 53 -0.95 1.10 -6.66
CA GLU A 53 -1.37 0.39 -5.47
C GLU A 53 -1.69 1.37 -4.36
N GLN A 54 -2.90 1.26 -3.79
CA GLN A 54 -3.34 2.10 -2.69
C GLN A 54 -3.38 1.27 -1.42
N PHE A 55 -2.95 1.86 -0.32
CA PHE A 55 -2.86 1.19 0.97
C PHE A 55 -3.67 1.92 2.02
N TYR A 56 -4.33 1.16 2.89
CA TYR A 56 -4.98 1.68 4.08
C TYR A 56 -4.50 0.87 5.29
N VAL A 57 -3.91 1.54 6.26
CA VAL A 57 -3.44 0.87 7.49
C VAL A 57 -4.60 0.76 8.46
N ILE A 58 -5.11 -0.46 8.65
CA ILE A 58 -6.20 -0.72 9.58
C ILE A 58 -5.70 -0.62 11.01
N SER A 59 -4.55 -1.24 11.29
CA SER A 59 -3.93 -1.16 12.61
C SER A 59 -2.45 -1.42 12.50
N GLY A 60 -1.67 -0.75 13.33
CA GLY A 60 -0.24 -0.98 13.41
C GLY A 60 0.60 0.20 12.97
N LYS A 61 1.84 -0.10 12.57
CA LYS A 61 2.81 0.92 12.22
C LYS A 61 3.86 0.31 11.29
N LEU A 62 4.15 1.00 10.20
CA LEU A 62 5.14 0.54 9.24
C LEU A 62 6.02 1.68 8.77
N LYS A 63 7.21 1.32 8.32
CA LYS A 63 8.10 2.23 7.62
C LYS A 63 8.13 1.82 6.17
N LEU A 64 7.86 2.78 5.30
CA LEU A 64 7.91 2.59 3.86
C LEU A 64 9.17 3.25 3.32
N GLU A 65 9.96 2.48 2.60
CA GLU A 65 11.12 2.98 1.88
C GLU A 65 10.83 2.88 0.39
N VAL A 66 11.02 3.97 -0.33
CA VAL A 66 10.77 4.00 -1.78
C VAL A 66 11.92 4.65 -2.50
N PHE A 67 12.15 4.22 -3.74
CA PHE A 67 13.07 4.94 -4.60
C PHE A 67 12.71 4.78 -6.06
N LYS A 68 13.15 5.76 -6.84
CA LYS A 68 13.03 5.78 -8.30
C LYS A 68 14.23 6.56 -8.83
N GLY A 69 15.06 5.89 -9.62
CA GLY A 69 16.32 6.50 -10.07
C GLY A 69 17.20 6.86 -8.88
N ASP A 70 17.59 8.11 -8.77
CA ASP A 70 18.45 8.60 -7.69
C ASP A 70 17.67 9.16 -6.51
N THR A 71 16.35 9.19 -6.59
CA THR A 71 15.50 9.75 -5.53
C THR A 71 15.10 8.66 -4.56
N ARG A 72 15.33 8.91 -3.27
CA ARG A 72 14.92 8.01 -2.18
C ARG A 72 14.10 8.78 -1.17
N GLU A 73 13.06 8.12 -0.64
CA GLU A 73 12.21 8.70 0.40
C GLU A 73 11.85 7.63 1.42
N GLU A 74 11.59 8.06 2.64
CA GLU A 74 11.12 7.18 3.71
C GLU A 74 9.91 7.82 4.37
N TYR A 75 8.96 6.98 4.75
CA TYR A 75 7.73 7.42 5.42
C TYR A 75 7.39 6.45 6.53
N VAL A 76 6.76 6.96 7.58
CA VAL A 76 6.19 6.12 8.63
C VAL A 76 4.68 6.31 8.58
N PHE A 77 3.94 5.20 8.48
CA PHE A 77 2.50 5.21 8.44
C PHE A 77 1.93 4.41 9.62
N THR A 78 0.84 4.90 10.16
CA THR A 78 0.17 4.30 11.31
C THR A 78 -1.31 4.10 11.01
N THR A 79 -2.02 3.55 11.98
CA THR A 79 -3.46 3.29 11.89
C THR A 79 -4.22 4.48 11.30
N GLY A 80 -5.01 4.22 10.28
CA GLY A 80 -5.83 5.22 9.61
C GLY A 80 -5.19 5.92 8.43
N ASN A 81 -3.89 5.73 8.23
CA ASN A 81 -3.19 6.40 7.12
C ASN A 81 -3.51 5.72 5.78
N VAL A 82 -3.61 6.53 4.75
CA VAL A 82 -3.82 6.10 3.36
C VAL A 82 -2.69 6.64 2.51
N PHE A 83 -2.14 5.80 1.65
CA PHE A 83 -1.13 6.25 0.70
C PHE A 83 -1.21 5.43 -0.57
N LEU A 84 -0.67 5.99 -1.65
CA LEU A 84 -0.68 5.37 -2.97
C LEU A 84 0.74 5.35 -3.54
N ILE A 85 1.14 4.18 -4.05
CA ILE A 85 2.42 4.02 -4.72
C ILE A 85 2.15 3.91 -6.22
N PRO A 86 2.64 4.87 -7.02
CA PRO A 86 2.45 4.83 -8.46
C PRO A 86 3.34 3.79 -9.13
N PRO A 87 3.09 3.47 -10.41
CA PRO A 87 3.96 2.57 -11.15
C PRO A 87 5.42 3.02 -11.16
N LEU A 88 6.32 2.07 -11.27
CA LEU A 88 7.76 2.26 -11.42
C LEU A 88 8.49 2.74 -10.18
N VAL A 89 7.79 2.89 -9.06
CA VAL A 89 8.42 3.24 -7.79
C VAL A 89 8.73 1.97 -7.03
N ARG A 90 9.99 1.75 -6.71
CA ARG A 90 10.42 0.60 -5.93
C ARG A 90 10.07 0.81 -4.47
N HIS A 91 9.58 -0.22 -3.82
CA HIS A 91 9.09 -0.08 -2.45
C HIS A 91 9.46 -1.26 -1.58
N ASN A 92 9.70 -0.95 -0.30
CA ASN A 92 10.02 -1.92 0.74
C ASN A 92 9.29 -1.52 2.02
N PHE A 93 8.68 -2.52 2.65
CA PHE A 93 7.92 -2.30 3.89
C PHE A 93 8.66 -2.94 5.05
N ILE A 94 8.87 -2.18 6.11
CA ILE A 94 9.41 -2.69 7.37
C ILE A 94 8.34 -2.46 8.43
N TYR A 95 7.85 -3.55 9.02
CA TYR A 95 6.75 -3.46 9.98
C TYR A 95 7.29 -3.24 11.37
N LEU A 96 6.98 -2.07 11.93
CA LEU A 96 7.49 -1.65 13.25
C LEU A 96 6.64 -2.18 14.39
N GLU A 97 5.42 -2.61 14.09
CA GLU A 97 4.47 -3.26 14.99
C GLU A 97 3.72 -4.30 14.18
N ASP A 98 2.97 -5.17 14.85
CA ASP A 98 2.05 -6.05 14.14
C ASP A 98 1.07 -5.17 13.39
N THR A 99 0.96 -5.38 12.06
CA THR A 99 0.24 -4.48 11.20
C THR A 99 -0.74 -5.24 10.32
N LEU A 100 -1.96 -4.71 10.26
CA LEU A 100 -2.99 -5.17 9.32
C LEU A 100 -3.27 -4.03 8.37
N LEU A 101 -3.16 -4.28 7.07
CA LEU A 101 -3.47 -3.29 6.05
C LEU A 101 -4.29 -3.91 4.93
N VAL A 102 -4.96 -3.06 4.17
CA VAL A 102 -5.64 -3.43 2.93
C VAL A 102 -4.93 -2.72 1.80
N SER A 103 -4.66 -3.44 0.71
CA SER A 103 -4.16 -2.82 -0.49
C SER A 103 -5.09 -3.09 -1.66
N THR A 104 -5.25 -2.11 -2.53
CA THR A 104 -6.04 -2.22 -3.74
C THR A 104 -5.17 -1.86 -4.94
N TYR A 105 -5.37 -2.58 -6.03
CA TYR A 105 -4.63 -2.37 -7.27
C TYR A 105 -5.63 -2.07 -8.38
N ASP A 106 -5.29 -1.16 -9.25
CA ASP A 106 -6.13 -0.87 -10.41
C ASP A 106 -5.99 -1.91 -11.52
N ARG A 107 -5.06 -2.85 -11.37
CA ARG A 107 -4.82 -3.98 -12.29
C ARG A 107 -4.40 -5.18 -11.47
N CYS A 108 -4.66 -6.38 -11.98
CA CYS A 108 -4.16 -7.59 -11.33
C CYS A 108 -2.64 -7.64 -11.49
N VAL A 109 -1.92 -7.86 -10.39
CA VAL A 109 -0.46 -7.97 -10.40
C VAL A 109 -0.01 -9.42 -10.29
N GLU A 110 -0.87 -10.30 -9.78
CA GLU A 110 -0.60 -11.72 -9.64
C GLU A 110 -1.75 -12.50 -10.27
N THR A 111 -1.66 -12.74 -11.56
CA THR A 111 -2.76 -13.35 -12.28
C THR A 111 -2.76 -14.86 -12.23
N GLY A 112 -1.67 -15.46 -11.84
CA GLY A 112 -1.57 -16.91 -11.83
C GLY A 112 -1.34 -17.53 -13.21
N GLU A 113 -1.42 -16.75 -14.27
CA GLU A 113 -1.19 -17.29 -15.62
C GLU A 113 0.11 -16.77 -16.21
N ASN A 114 0.03 -15.90 -17.18
CA ASN A 114 1.23 -15.52 -17.92
C ASN A 114 1.71 -14.11 -17.63
N GLU A 115 0.91 -13.32 -16.93
CA GLU A 115 1.25 -11.93 -16.74
C GLU A 115 1.31 -11.58 -15.27
N LYS A 116 2.49 -11.24 -14.82
CA LYS A 116 2.67 -10.65 -13.49
C LYS A 116 3.19 -9.25 -13.69
N ASP A 117 2.76 -8.35 -12.83
CA ASP A 117 3.24 -6.98 -12.82
C ASP A 117 4.04 -6.73 -11.55
N ILE A 118 5.01 -7.61 -11.28
CA ILE A 118 5.92 -7.53 -10.14
C ILE A 118 7.33 -7.78 -10.63
N PHE A 119 8.22 -6.82 -10.40
CA PHE A 119 9.59 -6.88 -10.94
C PHE A 119 10.61 -6.48 -9.88
N ASN A 120 11.78 -7.12 -9.93
CA ASN A 120 12.89 -6.84 -9.04
C ASN A 120 14.19 -6.52 -9.77
N ASP A 121 14.16 -6.54 -11.06
CA ASP A 121 15.35 -6.33 -11.89
C ASP A 121 15.88 -4.88 -11.89
#